data_8c96de4b529c55a44ecc01d393b885e7
#
_entry.id   8c96de4b529c55a44ecc01d393b885e7
#
_cell.length_a   1.000
_cell.length_b   1.000
_cell.length_c   1.000
_cell.angle_alpha   90.00
_cell.angle_beta   90.00
_cell.angle_gamma   90.00
#
_symmetry.space_group_name_H-M   'P 1'
#
loop_
_entity.id
_entity.type
_entity.pdbx_description
1 polymer ?
#
loop_
_entity_poly.entity_id
_entity_poly.type
_entity_poly.pdbx_seq_one_letter_code
_entity_poly.pdbx_strand_id
1 'polypeptide(L)'
;MSSLASLTEAQYGLVTTRQAELSGAHRRDLSRLVQAGVLEHMAHGVYRVAGAPRPCLTELRAAWLQLAPELETDQREVTHGVVSHSSAALMYEVGLLDPLRWEFIIPPPRRFRTRRQDVTIHRARLTAGDVKWVDGLLVTTPLRTVIDLASLRFDGGHLGLVVADMLERDLAHPGDLSVALAPYAAAYGLPGTTGREFLEHLTDRQGQRTSHAAHR
;
A
#
# COMPACT_ATOMS: atom_id res chain seq x y z
N MET A 1 27.01 8.03 -6.76
CA MET A 1 26.62 7.09 -5.68
C MET A 1 26.24 7.93 -4.47
N SER A 2 25.02 7.79 -3.98
CA SER A 2 24.57 8.47 -2.77
C SER A 2 25.37 7.98 -1.55
N SER A 3 25.69 8.86 -0.61
CA SER A 3 26.27 8.43 0.67
C SER A 3 25.20 7.69 1.48
N LEU A 4 25.62 6.81 2.40
CA LEU A 4 24.68 6.09 3.26
C LEU A 4 23.77 7.06 4.05
N ALA A 5 24.27 8.21 4.42
CA ALA A 5 23.51 9.26 5.12
C ALA A 5 22.42 9.86 4.23
N SER A 6 22.76 10.31 3.00
CA SER A 6 21.76 10.87 2.08
C SER A 6 20.71 9.84 1.68
N LEU A 7 21.10 8.58 1.52
CA LEU A 7 20.18 7.48 1.23
C LEU A 7 19.18 7.25 2.36
N THR A 8 19.66 7.18 3.60
CA THR A 8 18.77 6.99 4.76
C THR A 8 17.85 8.18 4.98
N GLU A 9 18.31 9.39 4.74
CA GLU A 9 17.49 10.61 4.82
C GLU A 9 16.33 10.56 3.81
N ALA A 10 16.62 10.20 2.55
CA ALA A 10 15.61 10.07 1.49
C ALA A 10 14.60 8.91 1.73
N GLN A 11 14.91 7.96 2.61
CA GLN A 11 14.12 6.76 2.89
C GLN A 11 13.59 6.70 4.34
N TYR A 12 13.39 7.85 4.98
CA TYR A 12 12.87 7.93 6.36
C TYR A 12 13.71 7.16 7.39
N GLY A 13 15.01 7.20 7.23
CA GLY A 13 15.96 6.48 8.07
C GLY A 13 16.15 5.01 7.71
N LEU A 14 15.44 4.50 6.71
CA LEU A 14 15.54 3.10 6.29
C LEU A 14 16.67 2.89 5.28
N VAL A 15 17.29 1.73 5.34
CA VAL A 15 18.30 1.26 4.36
C VAL A 15 18.26 -0.26 4.25
N THR A 16 18.45 -0.76 3.04
CA THR A 16 18.63 -2.21 2.84
C THR A 16 20.09 -2.61 2.91
N THR A 17 20.35 -3.88 3.23
CA THR A 17 21.70 -4.46 3.14
C THR A 17 22.32 -4.21 1.77
N ARG A 18 21.52 -4.39 0.70
CA ARG A 18 22.01 -4.27 -0.68
C ARG A 18 22.39 -2.84 -1.04
N GLN A 19 21.58 -1.86 -0.63
CA GLN A 19 21.92 -0.45 -0.81
C GLN A 19 23.18 -0.06 -0.05
N ALA A 20 23.34 -0.53 1.19
CA ALA A 20 24.54 -0.29 1.96
C ALA A 20 25.78 -0.91 1.30
N GLU A 21 25.69 -2.14 0.79
CA GLU A 21 26.77 -2.78 0.03
C GLU A 21 27.15 -1.98 -1.23
N LEU A 22 26.17 -1.50 -1.98
CA LEU A 22 26.39 -0.64 -3.15
C LEU A 22 27.02 0.72 -2.80
N SER A 23 26.79 1.21 -1.58
CA SER A 23 27.44 2.42 -1.04
C SER A 23 28.81 2.15 -0.41
N GLY A 24 29.32 0.91 -0.48
CA GLY A 24 30.64 0.54 0.01
C GLY A 24 30.69 0.03 1.45
N ALA A 25 29.57 -0.09 2.15
CA ALA A 25 29.52 -0.68 3.48
C ALA A 25 29.41 -2.22 3.38
N HIS A 26 30.08 -2.92 4.28
CA HIS A 26 29.99 -4.37 4.35
C HIS A 26 28.93 -4.81 5.37
N ARG A 27 28.40 -6.03 5.23
CA ARG A 27 27.46 -6.62 6.22
C ARG A 27 27.98 -6.60 7.65
N ARG A 28 29.29 -6.78 7.83
CA ARG A 28 29.93 -6.72 9.15
C ARG A 28 29.82 -5.31 9.77
N ASP A 29 29.86 -4.28 8.95
CA ASP A 29 29.73 -2.90 9.40
C ASP A 29 28.30 -2.62 9.86
N LEU A 30 27.29 -3.11 9.12
CA LEU A 30 25.88 -3.04 9.54
C LEU A 30 25.66 -3.76 10.88
N SER A 31 26.24 -4.94 11.06
CA SER A 31 26.15 -5.68 12.32
C SER A 31 26.80 -4.93 13.48
N ARG A 32 27.94 -4.29 13.26
CA ARG A 32 28.62 -3.44 14.27
C ARG A 32 27.78 -2.20 14.61
N LEU A 33 27.16 -1.57 13.61
CA LEU A 33 26.30 -0.40 13.82
C LEU A 33 25.02 -0.77 14.61
N VAL A 34 24.48 -1.98 14.39
CA VAL A 34 23.36 -2.50 15.21
C VAL A 34 23.80 -2.74 16.64
N GLN A 35 24.97 -3.39 16.85
CA GLN A 35 25.51 -3.62 18.20
C GLN A 35 25.83 -2.32 18.94
N ALA A 36 26.26 -1.28 18.21
CA ALA A 36 26.53 0.05 18.74
C ALA A 36 25.25 0.90 18.96
N GLY A 37 24.07 0.38 18.62
CA GLY A 37 22.80 1.10 18.76
C GLY A 37 22.60 2.24 17.76
N VAL A 38 23.42 2.30 16.70
CA VAL A 38 23.31 3.31 15.63
C VAL A 38 22.23 2.91 14.60
N LEU A 39 22.10 1.60 14.37
CA LEU A 39 21.05 1.05 13.52
C LEU A 39 20.16 0.09 14.32
N GLU A 40 18.89 0.05 13.96
CA GLU A 40 17.90 -0.92 14.42
C GLU A 40 17.57 -1.90 13.30
N HIS A 41 17.48 -3.18 13.60
CA HIS A 41 17.03 -4.18 12.63
C HIS A 41 15.51 -4.15 12.52
N MET A 42 14.96 -3.78 11.35
CA MET A 42 13.51 -3.67 11.11
C MET A 42 12.92 -4.96 10.53
N ALA A 43 13.60 -5.53 9.55
CA ALA A 43 13.20 -6.76 8.88
C ALA A 43 14.44 -7.40 8.24
N HIS A 44 14.32 -8.62 7.72
CA HIS A 44 15.44 -9.28 7.06
C HIS A 44 16.06 -8.38 5.98
N GLY A 45 17.32 -8.00 6.20
CA GLY A 45 18.08 -7.13 5.29
C GLY A 45 17.60 -5.68 5.22
N VAL A 46 16.78 -5.21 6.17
CA VAL A 46 16.36 -3.81 6.29
C VAL A 46 16.69 -3.28 7.67
N TYR A 47 17.33 -2.13 7.71
CA TYR A 47 17.74 -1.44 8.93
C TYR A 47 17.17 -0.03 8.95
N ARG A 48 17.08 0.55 10.14
CA ARG A 48 16.67 1.92 10.38
C ARG A 48 17.73 2.63 11.23
N VAL A 49 18.00 3.89 10.94
CA VAL A 49 18.86 4.72 11.79
C VAL A 49 18.15 4.96 13.12
N ALA A 50 18.82 4.64 14.22
CA ALA A 50 18.30 4.86 15.56
C ALA A 50 18.09 6.37 15.78
N GLY A 51 16.93 6.71 16.40
CA GLY A 51 16.57 8.12 16.60
C GLY A 51 16.02 8.85 15.37
N ALA A 52 16.07 8.27 14.17
CA ALA A 52 15.38 8.85 13.01
C ALA A 52 13.87 8.93 13.28
N PRO A 53 13.15 9.92 12.70
CA PRO A 53 11.69 9.96 12.78
C PRO A 53 11.09 8.62 12.34
N ARG A 54 10.09 8.13 13.07
CA ARG A 54 9.37 6.91 12.72
C ARG A 54 8.01 7.29 12.12
N PRO A 55 7.92 7.47 10.81
CA PRO A 55 6.65 7.81 10.17
C PRO A 55 5.65 6.67 10.35
N CYS A 56 4.38 6.98 10.19
CA CYS A 56 3.35 5.97 10.07
C CYS A 56 3.74 4.95 8.98
N LEU A 57 3.33 3.70 9.16
CA LEU A 57 3.56 2.64 8.17
C LEU A 57 5.05 2.34 7.86
N THR A 58 5.93 2.52 8.86
CA THR A 58 7.37 2.19 8.73
C THR A 58 7.58 0.73 8.30
N GLU A 59 6.76 -0.20 8.80
CA GLU A 59 6.81 -1.62 8.46
C GLU A 59 6.40 -1.88 7.00
N LEU A 60 5.39 -1.17 6.48
CA LEU A 60 5.01 -1.18 5.07
C LEU A 60 6.16 -0.68 4.19
N ARG A 61 6.82 0.43 4.59
CA ARG A 61 7.99 0.96 3.89
C ARG A 61 9.14 -0.04 3.86
N ALA A 62 9.43 -0.67 4.98
CA ALA A 62 10.45 -1.72 5.06
C ALA A 62 10.12 -2.91 4.16
N ALA A 63 8.84 -3.32 4.10
CA ALA A 63 8.38 -4.38 3.22
C ALA A 63 8.51 -3.99 1.73
N TRP A 64 8.14 -2.74 1.39
CA TRP A 64 8.27 -2.23 0.01
C TRP A 64 9.74 -2.14 -0.44
N LEU A 65 10.65 -1.72 0.43
CA LEU A 65 12.08 -1.69 0.13
C LEU A 65 12.62 -3.09 -0.19
N GLN A 66 12.12 -4.13 0.45
CA GLN A 66 12.53 -5.51 0.19
C GLN A 66 12.10 -6.04 -1.20
N LEU A 67 11.13 -5.42 -1.86
CA LEU A 67 10.69 -5.82 -3.20
C LEU A 67 11.78 -5.61 -4.26
N ALA A 68 12.64 -4.61 -4.08
CA ALA A 68 13.79 -4.31 -4.94
C ALA A 68 14.91 -3.69 -4.07
N PRO A 69 15.61 -4.52 -3.29
CA PRO A 69 16.48 -4.04 -2.21
C PRO A 69 17.74 -3.31 -2.69
N GLU A 70 18.05 -3.36 -3.97
CA GLU A 70 19.17 -2.66 -4.60
C GLU A 70 18.83 -1.23 -5.02
N LEU A 71 17.53 -0.91 -5.20
CA LEU A 71 17.08 0.36 -5.77
C LEU A 71 16.78 1.40 -4.68
N GLU A 72 17.24 2.62 -4.89
CA GLU A 72 16.82 3.81 -4.15
C GLU A 72 15.35 4.14 -4.50
N THR A 73 14.70 4.94 -3.65
CA THR A 73 13.27 5.24 -3.82
C THR A 73 12.96 5.89 -5.18
N ASP A 74 13.80 6.82 -5.61
CA ASP A 74 13.66 7.57 -6.88
C ASP A 74 13.92 6.72 -8.14
N GLN A 75 14.63 5.60 -8.00
CA GLN A 75 14.91 4.65 -9.07
C GLN A 75 13.79 3.62 -9.27
N ARG A 76 12.77 3.65 -8.40
CA ARG A 76 11.71 2.64 -8.44
C ARG A 76 10.65 3.00 -9.44
N GLU A 77 10.21 1.98 -10.16
CA GLU A 77 9.15 2.01 -11.15
C GLU A 77 8.03 1.05 -10.75
N VAL A 78 6.91 1.13 -11.47
CA VAL A 78 5.74 0.26 -11.28
C VAL A 78 6.11 -1.22 -11.26
N THR A 79 7.08 -1.64 -12.07
CA THR A 79 7.56 -3.03 -12.14
C THR A 79 8.24 -3.52 -10.86
N HIS A 80 8.69 -2.62 -10.00
CA HIS A 80 9.39 -2.94 -8.76
C HIS A 80 8.46 -3.19 -7.57
N GLY A 81 7.16 -2.94 -7.75
CA GLY A 81 6.12 -3.19 -6.77
C GLY A 81 5.39 -1.93 -6.33
N VAL A 82 4.08 -2.01 -6.29
CA VAL A 82 3.14 -0.92 -5.98
C VAL A 82 2.31 -1.32 -4.77
N VAL A 83 2.21 -0.45 -3.79
CA VAL A 83 1.31 -0.62 -2.63
C VAL A 83 -0.13 -0.64 -3.14
N SER A 84 -0.94 -1.60 -2.70
CA SER A 84 -2.27 -1.85 -3.27
C SER A 84 -3.29 -2.34 -2.24
N HIS A 85 -4.52 -2.54 -2.65
CA HIS A 85 -5.59 -3.12 -1.84
C HIS A 85 -5.74 -2.44 -0.48
N SER A 86 -5.82 -3.21 0.63
CA SER A 86 -6.00 -2.66 1.98
C SER A 86 -4.83 -1.79 2.42
N SER A 87 -3.61 -2.09 1.98
CA SER A 87 -2.44 -1.25 2.28
C SER A 87 -2.49 0.10 1.58
N ALA A 88 -3.02 0.16 0.35
CA ALA A 88 -3.23 1.44 -0.33
C ALA A 88 -4.38 2.24 0.31
N ALA A 89 -5.48 1.59 0.69
CA ALA A 89 -6.57 2.24 1.42
C ALA A 89 -6.07 2.85 2.74
N LEU A 90 -5.21 2.13 3.47
CA LEU A 90 -4.57 2.65 4.69
C LEU A 90 -3.67 3.87 4.41
N MET A 91 -2.94 3.88 3.29
CA MET A 91 -2.13 5.04 2.86
C MET A 91 -2.98 6.28 2.56
N TYR A 92 -4.22 6.08 2.14
CA TYR A 92 -5.20 7.16 1.93
C TYR A 92 -6.00 7.49 3.20
N GLU A 93 -5.78 6.72 4.28
CA GLU A 93 -6.53 6.85 5.54
C GLU A 93 -8.05 6.71 5.32
N VAL A 94 -8.47 5.77 4.45
CA VAL A 94 -9.86 5.50 4.13
C VAL A 94 -10.28 4.11 4.58
N GLY A 95 -11.53 3.99 5.00
CA GLY A 95 -12.07 2.78 5.59
C GLY A 95 -11.47 2.50 6.98
N LEU A 96 -12.13 1.70 7.76
CA LEU A 96 -11.60 1.21 9.05
C LEU A 96 -10.85 -0.10 8.79
N LEU A 97 -9.65 0.00 8.21
CA LEU A 97 -8.86 -1.15 7.82
C LEU A 97 -7.63 -1.28 8.71
N ASP A 98 -7.46 -2.49 9.25
CA ASP A 98 -6.23 -2.91 9.92
C ASP A 98 -5.69 -4.13 9.14
N PRO A 99 -4.86 -3.91 8.11
CA PRO A 99 -4.41 -4.98 7.26
C PRO A 99 -3.48 -5.93 8.01
N LEU A 100 -3.87 -7.20 8.10
CA LEU A 100 -3.04 -8.26 8.67
C LEU A 100 -1.76 -8.51 7.86
N ARG A 101 -1.73 -8.03 6.62
CA ARG A 101 -0.62 -8.20 5.68
C ARG A 101 -0.45 -6.97 4.82
N TRP A 102 0.80 -6.65 4.52
CA TRP A 102 1.14 -5.62 3.53
C TRP A 102 0.91 -6.15 2.13
N GLU A 103 0.14 -5.44 1.34
CA GLU A 103 -0.32 -5.87 0.03
C GLU A 103 0.32 -5.04 -1.09
N PHE A 104 0.90 -5.75 -2.05
CA PHE A 104 1.57 -5.14 -3.18
C PHE A 104 1.13 -5.80 -4.48
N ILE A 105 1.06 -5.01 -5.55
CA ILE A 105 0.98 -5.52 -6.92
C ILE A 105 2.37 -5.51 -7.54
N ILE A 106 2.79 -6.65 -8.10
CA ILE A 106 3.97 -6.74 -8.97
C ILE A 106 3.47 -7.14 -10.35
N PRO A 107 3.54 -6.21 -11.34
CA PRO A 107 3.09 -6.50 -12.70
C PRO A 107 3.92 -7.60 -13.38
N PRO A 108 3.29 -8.41 -14.26
CA PRO A 108 4.04 -9.29 -15.15
C PRO A 108 4.94 -8.47 -16.11
N PRO A 109 6.05 -9.01 -16.59
CA PRO A 109 6.48 -10.40 -16.45
C PRO A 109 7.23 -10.71 -15.14
N ARG A 110 7.55 -9.70 -14.31
CA ARG A 110 8.36 -9.89 -13.11
C ARG A 110 7.72 -10.88 -12.17
N ARG A 111 8.51 -11.86 -11.72
CA ARG A 111 8.10 -12.82 -10.69
C ARG A 111 8.84 -12.47 -9.40
N PHE A 112 8.10 -12.40 -8.31
CA PHE A 112 8.65 -12.18 -6.97
C PHE A 112 8.08 -13.24 -6.02
N ARG A 113 8.92 -13.70 -5.12
CA ARG A 113 8.52 -14.60 -4.03
C ARG A 113 9.08 -14.03 -2.73
N THR A 114 8.25 -13.99 -1.73
CA THR A 114 8.64 -13.60 -0.37
C THR A 114 8.44 -14.78 0.59
N ARG A 115 9.28 -14.84 1.62
CA ARG A 115 9.09 -15.74 2.76
C ARG A 115 8.37 -15.05 3.93
N ARG A 116 8.09 -13.75 3.79
CA ARG A 116 7.35 -12.99 4.80
C ARG A 116 5.90 -13.44 4.82
N GLN A 117 5.41 -13.80 5.99
CA GLN A 117 4.02 -14.19 6.19
C GLN A 117 3.08 -12.98 6.27
N ASP A 118 3.63 -11.81 6.59
CA ASP A 118 2.95 -10.52 6.69
C ASP A 118 2.94 -9.73 5.37
N VAL A 119 3.27 -10.36 4.24
CA VAL A 119 3.25 -9.76 2.90
C VAL A 119 2.44 -10.62 1.94
N THR A 120 1.55 -9.98 1.19
CA THR A 120 0.81 -10.58 0.08
C THR A 120 1.21 -9.90 -1.24
N ILE A 121 1.53 -10.71 -2.24
CA ILE A 121 1.86 -10.24 -3.58
C ILE A 121 0.74 -10.61 -4.54
N HIS A 122 0.09 -9.60 -5.10
CA HIS A 122 -0.88 -9.74 -6.15
C HIS A 122 -0.22 -9.56 -7.53
N ARG A 123 -0.82 -10.14 -8.54
CA ARG A 123 -0.36 -10.03 -9.92
C ARG A 123 -1.45 -9.40 -10.77
N ALA A 124 -1.22 -8.18 -11.20
CA ALA A 124 -2.13 -7.47 -12.09
C ALA A 124 -1.32 -6.58 -13.03
N ARG A 125 -1.90 -6.27 -14.20
CA ARG A 125 -1.36 -5.24 -15.08
C ARG A 125 -1.72 -3.88 -14.50
N LEU A 126 -0.77 -2.97 -14.52
CA LEU A 126 -0.93 -1.57 -14.12
C LEU A 126 -0.52 -0.67 -15.28
N THR A 127 -1.29 0.38 -15.48
CA THR A 127 -0.98 1.48 -16.38
C THR A 127 -0.41 2.67 -15.60
N ALA A 128 0.13 3.67 -16.29
CA ALA A 128 0.58 4.89 -15.61
C ALA A 128 -0.55 5.62 -14.87
N GLY A 129 -1.79 5.50 -15.34
CA GLY A 129 -2.97 6.07 -14.69
C GLY A 129 -3.45 5.31 -13.45
N ASP A 130 -2.95 4.09 -13.22
CA ASP A 130 -3.32 3.27 -12.06
C ASP A 130 -2.49 3.57 -10.81
N VAL A 131 -1.40 4.34 -10.93
CA VAL A 131 -0.43 4.53 -9.85
C VAL A 131 -0.07 6.00 -9.66
N LYS A 132 0.26 6.36 -8.43
CA LYS A 132 0.84 7.65 -8.09
C LYS A 132 1.80 7.53 -6.91
N TRP A 133 2.63 8.54 -6.73
CA TRP A 133 3.45 8.67 -5.55
C TRP A 133 2.62 9.22 -4.38
N VAL A 134 2.67 8.55 -3.25
CA VAL A 134 2.04 8.99 -2.00
C VAL A 134 3.06 8.80 -0.89
N ASP A 135 3.44 9.86 -0.23
CA ASP A 135 4.38 9.84 0.90
C ASP A 135 5.63 8.96 0.64
N GLY A 136 6.25 9.16 -0.54
CA GLY A 136 7.47 8.46 -0.95
C GLY A 136 7.30 6.98 -1.32
N LEU A 137 6.08 6.49 -1.52
CA LEU A 137 5.78 5.14 -2.00
C LEU A 137 4.99 5.20 -3.31
N LEU A 138 5.22 4.22 -4.21
CA LEU A 138 4.32 3.97 -5.33
C LEU A 138 3.07 3.26 -4.84
N VAL A 139 1.91 3.86 -5.03
CA VAL A 139 0.61 3.39 -4.52
C VAL A 139 -0.40 3.35 -5.66
N THR A 140 -1.31 2.39 -5.66
CA THR A 140 -2.45 2.40 -6.60
C THR A 140 -3.32 3.63 -6.36
N THR A 141 -3.81 4.27 -7.43
CA THR A 141 -4.73 5.42 -7.32
C THR A 141 -5.98 5.04 -6.50
N PRO A 142 -6.70 5.99 -5.92
CA PRO A 142 -7.92 5.72 -5.17
C PRO A 142 -8.92 4.86 -5.95
N LEU A 143 -9.20 5.21 -7.21
CA LEU A 143 -10.07 4.44 -8.08
C LEU A 143 -9.55 3.01 -8.28
N ARG A 144 -8.27 2.85 -8.57
CA ARG A 144 -7.65 1.55 -8.75
C ARG A 144 -7.67 0.72 -7.45
N THR A 145 -7.47 1.34 -6.31
CA THR A 145 -7.57 0.68 -4.99
C THR A 145 -8.95 0.08 -4.75
N VAL A 146 -10.02 0.81 -5.09
CA VAL A 146 -11.40 0.31 -5.00
C VAL A 146 -11.61 -0.88 -5.94
N ILE A 147 -11.12 -0.80 -7.18
CA ILE A 147 -11.19 -1.91 -8.15
C ILE A 147 -10.47 -3.15 -7.61
N ASP A 148 -9.28 -2.99 -7.06
CA ASP A 148 -8.48 -4.09 -6.51
C ASP A 148 -9.21 -4.77 -5.35
N LEU A 149 -9.77 -4.01 -4.40
CA LEU A 149 -10.57 -4.53 -3.30
C LEU A 149 -11.83 -5.25 -3.79
N ALA A 150 -12.58 -4.65 -4.72
CA ALA A 150 -13.79 -5.23 -5.28
C ALA A 150 -13.49 -6.56 -6.02
N SER A 151 -12.37 -6.64 -6.73
CA SER A 151 -11.94 -7.84 -7.48
C SER A 151 -11.67 -9.03 -6.56
N LEU A 152 -11.21 -8.81 -5.34
CA LEU A 152 -11.01 -9.82 -4.32
C LEU A 152 -12.29 -10.18 -3.53
N ARG A 153 -13.43 -9.60 -3.89
CA ARG A 153 -14.68 -9.74 -3.14
C ARG A 153 -14.48 -9.34 -1.66
N PHE A 154 -13.76 -8.25 -1.45
CA PHE A 154 -13.58 -7.71 -0.12
C PHE A 154 -14.93 -7.51 0.57
N ASP A 155 -14.99 -7.64 1.89
CA ASP A 155 -16.27 -7.50 2.60
C ASP A 155 -17.04 -6.23 2.19
N GLY A 156 -18.31 -6.38 1.81
CA GLY A 156 -19.10 -5.30 1.22
C GLY A 156 -19.31 -4.12 2.17
N GLY A 157 -19.35 -4.36 3.49
CA GLY A 157 -19.43 -3.31 4.49
C GLY A 157 -18.13 -2.50 4.56
N HIS A 158 -16.97 -3.15 4.58
CA HIS A 158 -15.68 -2.46 4.58
C HIS A 158 -15.41 -1.77 3.23
N LEU A 159 -15.77 -2.40 2.10
CA LEU A 159 -15.67 -1.74 0.80
C LEU A 159 -16.51 -0.47 0.74
N GLY A 160 -17.73 -0.52 1.30
CA GLY A 160 -18.62 0.64 1.40
C GLY A 160 -18.01 1.78 2.22
N LEU A 161 -17.34 1.49 3.34
CA LEU A 161 -16.60 2.50 4.11
C LEU A 161 -15.49 3.14 3.28
N VAL A 162 -14.66 2.33 2.62
CA VAL A 162 -13.59 2.84 1.75
C VAL A 162 -14.15 3.76 0.67
N VAL A 163 -15.23 3.34 0.00
CA VAL A 163 -15.88 4.11 -1.06
C VAL A 163 -16.48 5.42 -0.51
N ALA A 164 -17.17 5.36 0.63
CA ALA A 164 -17.77 6.54 1.26
C ALA A 164 -16.70 7.57 1.64
N ASP A 165 -15.63 7.15 2.30
CA ASP A 165 -14.52 8.03 2.69
C ASP A 165 -13.81 8.63 1.46
N MET A 166 -13.65 7.85 0.37
CA MET A 166 -13.05 8.36 -0.87
C MET A 166 -13.93 9.46 -1.52
N LEU A 167 -15.25 9.31 -1.47
CA LEU A 167 -16.18 10.31 -1.97
C LEU A 167 -16.20 11.56 -1.07
N GLU A 168 -16.28 11.38 0.23
CA GLU A 168 -16.32 12.49 1.20
C GLU A 168 -15.06 13.34 1.14
N ARG A 169 -13.90 12.72 0.86
CA ARG A 169 -12.60 13.38 0.77
C ARG A 169 -12.20 13.77 -0.66
N ASP A 170 -13.10 13.72 -1.62
CA ASP A 170 -12.86 14.04 -3.04
C ASP A 170 -11.64 13.30 -3.65
N LEU A 171 -11.37 12.08 -3.17
CA LEU A 171 -10.27 11.27 -3.68
C LEU A 171 -10.62 10.55 -4.99
N ALA A 172 -11.91 10.31 -5.25
CA ALA A 172 -12.40 9.68 -6.46
C ALA A 172 -13.75 10.27 -6.88
N HIS A 173 -13.99 10.40 -8.19
CA HIS A 173 -15.22 10.92 -8.72
C HIS A 173 -16.34 9.86 -8.73
N PRO A 174 -17.58 10.17 -8.33
CA PRO A 174 -18.69 9.20 -8.28
C PRO A 174 -18.94 8.49 -9.61
N GLY A 175 -18.84 9.23 -10.73
CA GLY A 175 -19.03 8.68 -12.07
C GLY A 175 -18.00 7.59 -12.40
N ASP A 176 -16.73 7.83 -12.08
CA ASP A 176 -15.64 6.88 -12.34
C ASP A 176 -15.79 5.64 -11.46
N LEU A 177 -16.15 5.81 -10.17
CA LEU A 177 -16.42 4.70 -9.26
C LEU A 177 -17.61 3.86 -9.75
N SER A 178 -18.67 4.51 -10.20
CA SER A 178 -19.85 3.83 -10.75
C SER A 178 -19.49 2.94 -11.94
N VAL A 179 -18.73 3.47 -12.90
CA VAL A 179 -18.27 2.72 -14.08
C VAL A 179 -17.36 1.57 -13.66
N ALA A 180 -16.40 1.84 -12.79
CA ALA A 180 -15.40 0.86 -12.37
C ALA A 180 -15.99 -0.28 -11.53
N LEU A 181 -17.01 -0.02 -10.71
CA LEU A 181 -17.65 -1.00 -9.84
C LEU A 181 -18.71 -1.84 -10.55
N ALA A 182 -19.28 -1.38 -11.67
CA ALA A 182 -20.34 -2.09 -12.39
C ALA A 182 -20.05 -3.60 -12.64
N PRO A 183 -18.83 -4.02 -13.07
CA PRO A 183 -18.54 -5.43 -13.31
C PRO A 183 -18.60 -6.32 -12.05
N TYR A 184 -18.53 -5.72 -10.87
CA TYR A 184 -18.45 -6.46 -9.61
C TYR A 184 -19.80 -6.63 -8.90
N ALA A 185 -20.84 -5.87 -9.29
CA ALA A 185 -22.14 -5.88 -8.62
C ALA A 185 -22.72 -7.29 -8.41
N ALA A 186 -22.67 -8.14 -9.43
CA ALA A 186 -23.15 -9.53 -9.34
C ALA A 186 -22.39 -10.36 -8.27
N ALA A 187 -21.12 -10.12 -8.09
CA ALA A 187 -20.30 -10.80 -7.07
C ALA A 187 -20.67 -10.40 -5.63
N TYR A 188 -21.34 -9.27 -5.48
CA TYR A 188 -21.88 -8.76 -4.20
C TYR A 188 -23.39 -9.05 -4.02
N GLY A 189 -23.95 -9.96 -4.83
CA GLY A 189 -25.35 -10.38 -4.72
C GLY A 189 -26.36 -9.44 -5.39
N LEU A 190 -25.89 -8.56 -6.28
CA LEU A 190 -26.70 -7.56 -6.99
C LEU A 190 -26.60 -7.77 -8.52
N PRO A 191 -27.05 -8.95 -9.05
CA PRO A 191 -27.01 -9.17 -10.48
C PRO A 191 -27.99 -8.26 -11.20
N GLY A 192 -27.56 -7.69 -12.34
CA GLY A 192 -28.40 -6.85 -13.18
C GLY A 192 -28.54 -5.40 -12.73
N THR A 193 -27.92 -5.00 -11.61
CA THR A 193 -27.86 -3.59 -11.19
C THR A 193 -26.83 -2.82 -12.00
N THR A 194 -27.07 -1.54 -12.19
CA THR A 194 -26.11 -0.61 -12.76
C THR A 194 -24.99 -0.33 -11.77
N GLY A 195 -23.85 0.15 -12.25
CA GLY A 195 -22.74 0.55 -11.35
C GLY A 195 -23.13 1.69 -10.41
N ARG A 196 -24.07 2.55 -10.83
CA ARG A 196 -24.61 3.62 -10.00
C ARG A 196 -25.42 3.06 -8.83
N GLU A 197 -26.35 2.15 -9.10
CA GLU A 197 -27.15 1.49 -8.06
C GLU A 197 -26.27 0.69 -7.10
N PHE A 198 -25.22 0.07 -7.62
CA PHE A 198 -24.25 -0.63 -6.76
C PHE A 198 -23.45 0.33 -5.88
N LEU A 199 -23.01 1.47 -6.43
CA LEU A 199 -22.35 2.53 -5.66
C LEU A 199 -23.25 3.06 -4.55
N GLU A 200 -24.50 3.38 -4.86
CA GLU A 200 -25.52 3.83 -3.90
C GLU A 200 -25.74 2.77 -2.80
N HIS A 201 -25.87 1.48 -3.17
CA HIS A 201 -26.01 0.39 -2.20
C HIS A 201 -24.81 0.27 -1.24
N LEU A 202 -23.58 0.48 -1.71
CA LEU A 202 -22.38 0.45 -0.87
C LEU A 202 -22.37 1.61 0.14
N THR A 203 -22.80 2.81 -0.29
CA THR A 203 -22.78 4.01 0.55
C THR A 203 -23.95 4.09 1.51
N ASP A 204 -25.17 3.66 1.11
CA ASP A 204 -26.37 3.69 1.96
C ASP A 204 -26.25 2.77 3.18
N ARG A 205 -25.61 1.62 3.04
CA ARG A 205 -25.32 0.72 4.16
C ARG A 205 -24.48 1.38 5.26
N GLN A 206 -23.73 2.41 4.95
CA GLN A 206 -22.92 3.14 5.90
C GLN A 206 -23.73 4.20 6.67
N GLY A 207 -24.64 4.90 5.99
CA GLY A 207 -25.55 5.86 6.62
C GLY A 207 -26.42 5.23 7.71
N GLN A 208 -26.83 3.98 7.53
CA GLN A 208 -27.62 3.24 8.53
C GLN A 208 -26.78 2.81 9.76
N ARG A 209 -25.49 2.52 9.60
CA ARG A 209 -24.61 2.13 10.71
C ARG A 209 -24.20 3.31 11.58
N THR A 210 -23.89 4.45 11.00
CA THR A 210 -23.56 5.69 11.73
C THR A 210 -24.77 6.23 12.50
N SER A 211 -25.98 6.13 11.96
CA SER A 211 -27.21 6.50 12.65
C SER A 211 -27.51 5.62 13.87
N HIS A 212 -27.17 4.33 13.82
CA HIS A 212 -27.40 3.38 14.94
C HIS A 212 -26.37 3.52 16.05
N ALA A 213 -25.13 3.95 15.73
CA ALA A 213 -24.06 4.18 16.69
C ALA A 213 -24.23 5.51 17.46
N ALA A 214 -24.89 6.50 16.86
CA ALA A 214 -25.18 7.80 17.48
C ALA A 214 -26.37 7.79 18.47
N HIS A 215 -27.11 6.68 18.55
CA HIS A 215 -28.28 6.52 19.42
C HIS A 215 -28.04 5.53 20.57
N ARG A 216 -26.78 5.19 20.88
CA ARG A 216 -26.38 4.44 22.08
C ARG A 216 -25.44 5.29 22.93
#